data_b4840e4d81301eecb5fec7ce4755b13e
#
_entry.id   b4840e4d81301eecb5fec7ce4755b13e
#
_cell.length_a   1.000
_cell.length_b   1.000
_cell.length_c   1.000
_cell.angle_alpha   90.00
_cell.angle_beta   90.00
_cell.angle_gamma   90.00
#
_symmetry.space_group_name_H-M   'P 1'
#
loop_
_entity.id
_entity.type
_entity.pdbx_description
1 polymer ?
#
loop_
_entity_poly.entity_id
_entity_poly.type
_entity_poly.pdbx_seq_one_letter_code
_entity_poly.pdbx_strand_id
1 'polypeptide(L)'
;MEEEKERHHKLIIGLSIIIPLAVAILFRVKIDGYDFSFLPPIYASINAITALLLVTAVIAIRNKKRTVHETIMKTCIFLSASFLVMYILYHMTSEATHYGGQGALRGIYFFVLISHIVLSVVVIPFVLFTFSRALAGNFERHRRLAKFTFPIWLYVAVTGVIVYLMISPYYKTP
;
A
#
# COMPACT_ATOMS: atom_id res chain seq x y z
N MET A 1 -1.71 -14.96 -28.05
CA MET A 1 -2.78 -14.59 -27.10
C MET A 1 -2.74 -15.44 -25.81
N GLU A 2 -2.68 -16.77 -25.85
CA GLU A 2 -2.55 -17.58 -24.63
C GLU A 2 -1.19 -17.44 -23.95
N GLU A 3 -0.09 -17.49 -24.71
CA GLU A 3 1.27 -17.27 -24.18
C GLU A 3 1.46 -15.90 -23.52
N GLU A 4 0.88 -14.85 -24.08
CA GLU A 4 0.94 -13.50 -23.51
C GLU A 4 0.18 -13.41 -22.18
N LYS A 5 -0.96 -14.09 -22.09
CA LYS A 5 -1.77 -14.19 -20.88
C LYS A 5 -1.06 -14.99 -19.79
N GLU A 6 -0.38 -16.06 -20.15
CA GLU A 6 0.42 -16.88 -19.25
C GLU A 6 1.66 -16.14 -18.76
N ARG A 7 2.33 -15.37 -19.63
CA ARG A 7 3.45 -14.51 -19.28
C ARG A 7 3.06 -13.43 -18.27
N HIS A 8 1.94 -12.73 -18.48
CA HIS A 8 1.44 -11.74 -17.53
C HIS A 8 1.09 -12.37 -16.17
N HIS A 9 0.53 -13.57 -16.17
CA HIS A 9 0.21 -14.28 -14.92
C HIS A 9 1.47 -14.62 -14.12
N LYS A 10 2.50 -15.19 -14.78
CA LYS A 10 3.80 -15.51 -14.17
C LYS A 10 4.50 -14.25 -13.65
N LEU A 11 4.44 -13.14 -14.39
CA LEU A 11 5.01 -11.85 -13.98
C LEU A 11 4.32 -11.30 -12.73
N ILE A 12 3.00 -11.37 -12.65
CA ILE A 12 2.24 -10.92 -11.46
C ILE A 12 2.60 -11.76 -10.24
N ILE A 13 2.67 -13.08 -10.37
CA ILE A 13 3.08 -13.97 -9.29
C ILE A 13 4.50 -13.63 -8.85
N GLY A 14 5.42 -13.48 -9.81
CA GLY A 14 6.80 -13.09 -9.53
C GLY A 14 6.89 -11.78 -8.75
N LEU A 15 6.23 -10.72 -9.20
CA LEU A 15 6.19 -9.43 -8.50
C LEU A 15 5.56 -9.54 -7.11
N SER A 16 4.51 -10.34 -6.95
CA SER A 16 3.83 -10.55 -5.67
C SER A 16 4.71 -11.22 -4.62
N ILE A 17 5.73 -11.96 -5.04
CA ILE A 17 6.71 -12.61 -4.16
C ILE A 17 7.95 -11.72 -4.00
N ILE A 18 8.48 -11.20 -5.11
CA ILE A 18 9.72 -10.42 -5.11
C ILE A 18 9.58 -9.12 -4.32
N ILE A 19 8.46 -8.40 -4.45
CA ILE A 19 8.28 -7.12 -3.75
C ILE A 19 8.34 -7.29 -2.23
N PRO A 20 7.55 -8.17 -1.58
CA PRO A 20 7.64 -8.38 -0.14
C PRO A 20 9.01 -8.89 0.33
N LEU A 21 9.65 -9.79 -0.44
CA LEU A 21 10.98 -10.29 -0.13
C LEU A 21 12.04 -9.19 -0.23
N ALA A 22 12.00 -8.38 -1.29
CA ALA A 22 12.91 -7.26 -1.46
C ALA A 22 12.76 -6.27 -0.30
N VAL A 23 11.53 -5.93 0.08
CA VAL A 23 11.26 -5.07 1.24
C VAL A 23 11.87 -5.67 2.52
N ALA A 24 11.63 -6.96 2.79
CA ALA A 24 12.15 -7.63 3.98
C ALA A 24 13.70 -7.66 4.02
N ILE A 25 14.34 -7.81 2.87
CA ILE A 25 15.82 -7.77 2.75
C ILE A 25 16.33 -6.34 2.95
N LEU A 26 15.68 -5.35 2.32
CA LEU A 26 16.09 -3.95 2.38
C LEU A 26 15.99 -3.36 3.79
N PHE A 27 15.11 -3.87 4.66
CA PHE A 27 15.08 -3.51 6.07
C PHE A 27 16.37 -3.84 6.85
N ARG A 28 17.18 -4.77 6.34
CA ARG A 28 18.48 -5.13 6.95
C ARG A 28 19.64 -4.28 6.40
N VAL A 29 19.40 -3.57 5.29
CA VAL A 29 20.41 -2.71 4.68
C VAL A 29 20.30 -1.32 5.30
N LYS A 30 21.39 -0.81 5.87
CA LYS A 30 21.48 0.55 6.36
C LYS A 30 22.42 1.35 5.47
N ILE A 31 22.03 2.58 5.18
CA ILE A 31 22.80 3.53 4.38
C ILE A 31 23.01 4.75 5.26
N ASP A 32 24.28 5.01 5.57
CA ASP A 32 24.69 6.16 6.37
C ASP A 32 24.88 7.41 5.49
N GLY A 33 24.82 8.58 6.11
CA GLY A 33 25.07 9.85 5.44
C GLY A 33 23.87 10.50 4.74
N TYR A 34 22.70 9.89 4.79
CA TYR A 34 21.45 10.46 4.28
C TYR A 34 20.40 10.57 5.38
N ASP A 35 19.70 11.70 5.44
CA ASP A 35 18.59 11.93 6.37
C ASP A 35 17.28 12.08 5.60
N PHE A 36 16.40 11.09 5.74
CA PHE A 36 15.05 11.08 5.20
C PHE A 36 13.98 11.08 6.31
N SER A 37 14.30 11.61 7.48
CA SER A 37 13.40 11.70 8.64
C SER A 37 12.13 12.51 8.36
N PHE A 38 12.13 13.33 7.32
CA PHE A 38 10.97 14.10 6.85
C PHE A 38 9.95 13.29 6.03
N LEU A 39 10.26 12.05 5.61
CA LEU A 39 9.38 11.26 4.75
C LEU A 39 8.11 10.71 5.43
N PRO A 40 8.10 10.33 6.73
CA PRO A 40 6.93 9.76 7.38
C PRO A 40 5.63 10.57 7.23
N PRO A 41 5.58 11.89 7.46
CA PRO A 41 4.36 12.66 7.24
C PRO A 41 3.95 12.70 5.76
N ILE A 42 4.91 12.66 4.82
CA ILE A 42 4.63 12.70 3.38
C ILE A 42 3.96 11.41 2.95
N TYR A 43 4.55 10.25 3.25
CA TYR A 43 3.95 8.98 2.84
C TYR A 43 2.65 8.65 3.59
N ALA A 44 2.48 9.13 4.84
CA ALA A 44 1.19 9.03 5.53
C ALA A 44 0.10 9.87 4.85
N SER A 45 0.45 11.07 4.37
CA SER A 45 -0.46 11.92 3.57
C SER A 45 -0.83 11.26 2.25
N ILE A 46 0.12 10.58 1.59
CA ILE A 46 -0.16 9.78 0.38
C ILE A 46 -1.17 8.67 0.68
N ASN A 47 -1.05 7.98 1.81
CA ASN A 47 -2.03 6.96 2.21
C ASN A 47 -3.42 7.57 2.45
N ALA A 48 -3.50 8.74 3.10
CA ALA A 48 -4.77 9.45 3.31
C ALA A 48 -5.44 9.82 1.98
N ILE A 49 -4.67 10.39 1.05
CA ILE A 49 -5.14 10.72 -0.30
C ILE A 49 -5.58 9.44 -1.03
N THR A 50 -4.80 8.37 -0.96
CA THR A 50 -5.14 7.08 -1.58
C THR A 50 -6.46 6.54 -1.04
N ALA A 51 -6.69 6.60 0.27
CA ALA A 51 -7.95 6.17 0.87
C ALA A 51 -9.16 6.95 0.34
N LEU A 52 -9.05 8.28 0.23
CA LEU A 52 -10.09 9.13 -0.33
C LEU A 52 -10.35 8.83 -1.82
N LEU A 53 -9.28 8.64 -2.58
CA LEU A 53 -9.36 8.32 -4.01
C LEU A 53 -9.99 6.94 -4.24
N LEU A 54 -9.69 5.95 -3.43
CA LEU A 54 -10.30 4.61 -3.52
C LEU A 54 -11.82 4.68 -3.35
N VAL A 55 -12.30 5.42 -2.36
CA VAL A 55 -13.74 5.64 -2.14
C VAL A 55 -14.35 6.37 -3.34
N THR A 56 -13.71 7.44 -3.79
CA THR A 56 -14.16 8.23 -4.95
C THR A 56 -14.21 7.38 -6.23
N ALA A 57 -13.23 6.49 -6.43
CA ALA A 57 -13.22 5.56 -7.57
C ALA A 57 -14.44 4.61 -7.55
N VAL A 58 -14.81 4.10 -6.38
CA VAL A 58 -16.01 3.24 -6.25
C VAL A 58 -17.28 4.04 -6.52
N ILE A 59 -17.38 5.27 -6.03
CA ILE A 59 -18.51 6.15 -6.32
C ILE A 59 -18.60 6.44 -7.83
N ALA A 60 -17.46 6.73 -8.47
CA ALA A 60 -17.41 6.99 -9.90
C ALA A 60 -17.93 5.82 -10.74
N ILE A 61 -17.48 4.58 -10.43
CA ILE A 61 -17.93 3.41 -11.19
C ILE A 61 -19.40 3.06 -10.93
N ARG A 62 -19.91 3.28 -9.71
CA ARG A 62 -21.34 3.12 -9.41
C ARG A 62 -22.20 4.10 -10.21
N ASN A 63 -21.68 5.31 -10.48
CA ASN A 63 -22.30 6.33 -11.32
C ASN A 63 -21.99 6.14 -12.82
N LYS A 64 -21.53 4.96 -13.25
CA LYS A 64 -21.21 4.60 -14.63
C LYS A 64 -20.11 5.47 -15.28
N LYS A 65 -19.35 6.25 -14.49
CA LYS A 65 -18.22 7.10 -14.95
C LYS A 65 -16.93 6.25 -15.02
N ARG A 66 -16.87 5.36 -16.01
CA ARG A 66 -15.79 4.38 -16.14
C ARG A 66 -14.42 5.02 -16.32
N THR A 67 -14.30 6.02 -17.19
CA THR A 67 -13.02 6.71 -17.46
C THR A 67 -12.47 7.37 -16.19
N VAL A 68 -13.34 8.02 -15.39
CA VAL A 68 -12.96 8.63 -14.12
C VAL A 68 -12.45 7.57 -13.15
N HIS A 69 -13.18 6.44 -13.01
CA HIS A 69 -12.74 5.31 -12.18
C HIS A 69 -11.36 4.81 -12.60
N GLU A 70 -11.16 4.59 -13.91
CA GLU A 70 -9.88 4.08 -14.44
C GLU A 70 -8.72 5.04 -14.14
N THR A 71 -8.91 6.34 -14.36
CA THR A 71 -7.89 7.36 -14.07
C THR A 71 -7.54 7.36 -12.58
N ILE A 72 -8.55 7.40 -11.70
CA ILE A 72 -8.33 7.41 -10.24
C ILE A 72 -7.60 6.13 -9.80
N MET A 73 -7.98 4.96 -10.33
CA MET A 73 -7.33 3.70 -9.96
C MET A 73 -5.85 3.66 -10.39
N LYS A 74 -5.51 4.17 -11.57
CA LYS A 74 -4.11 4.33 -12.00
C LYS A 74 -3.34 5.27 -11.07
N THR A 75 -3.96 6.38 -10.66
CA THR A 75 -3.38 7.30 -9.67
C THR A 75 -3.15 6.61 -8.33
N CYS A 76 -4.10 5.82 -7.82
CA CYS A 76 -3.92 5.06 -6.59
C CYS A 76 -2.74 4.07 -6.66
N ILE A 77 -2.57 3.37 -7.79
CA ILE A 77 -1.44 2.46 -7.99
C ILE A 77 -0.12 3.25 -7.96
N PHE A 78 -0.05 4.38 -8.67
CA PHE A 78 1.14 5.24 -8.68
C PHE A 78 1.48 5.76 -7.26
N LEU A 79 0.49 6.27 -6.53
CA LEU A 79 0.67 6.74 -5.16
C LEU A 79 1.13 5.62 -4.22
N SER A 80 0.58 4.41 -4.35
CA SER A 80 1.01 3.26 -3.54
C SER A 80 2.44 2.81 -3.86
N ALA A 81 2.86 2.88 -5.12
CA ALA A 81 4.24 2.61 -5.51
C ALA A 81 5.18 3.69 -4.95
N SER A 82 4.80 4.97 -5.04
CA SER A 82 5.56 6.09 -4.46
C SER A 82 5.69 5.98 -2.94
N PHE A 83 4.59 5.61 -2.26
CA PHE A 83 4.61 5.30 -0.84
C PHE A 83 5.66 4.22 -0.52
N LEU A 84 5.65 3.11 -1.26
CA LEU A 84 6.57 1.99 -1.02
C LEU A 84 8.03 2.42 -1.15
N VAL A 85 8.37 3.18 -2.18
CA VAL A 85 9.73 3.70 -2.38
C VAL A 85 10.16 4.60 -1.22
N MET A 86 9.34 5.56 -0.83
CA MET A 86 9.64 6.46 0.30
C MET A 86 9.75 5.72 1.62
N TYR A 87 8.89 4.73 1.85
CA TYR A 87 8.91 3.88 3.02
C TYR A 87 10.22 3.08 3.13
N ILE A 88 10.68 2.50 2.02
CA ILE A 88 11.95 1.77 1.96
C ILE A 88 13.12 2.72 2.24
N LEU A 89 13.17 3.89 1.58
CA LEU A 89 14.22 4.89 1.77
C LEU A 89 14.31 5.31 3.24
N TYR A 90 13.19 5.62 3.87
CA TYR A 90 13.15 5.96 5.29
C TYR A 90 13.73 4.85 6.17
N HIS A 91 13.32 3.59 5.95
CA HIS A 91 13.78 2.48 6.78
C HIS A 91 15.23 2.08 6.56
N MET A 92 15.79 2.38 5.38
CA MET A 92 17.21 2.16 5.11
C MET A 92 18.12 3.23 5.72
N THR A 93 17.62 4.43 6.00
CA THR A 93 18.42 5.57 6.44
C THR A 93 18.15 5.99 7.88
N SER A 94 17.02 5.60 8.43
CA SER A 94 16.61 5.99 9.78
C SER A 94 16.60 4.81 10.74
N GLU A 95 16.84 5.10 12.02
CA GLU A 95 16.65 4.11 13.08
C GLU A 95 15.16 3.81 13.31
N ALA A 96 14.87 2.60 13.78
CA ALA A 96 13.50 2.24 14.12
C ALA A 96 13.00 3.04 15.33
N THR A 97 11.88 3.72 15.16
CA THR A 97 11.22 4.42 16.26
C THR A 97 10.44 3.43 17.11
N HIS A 98 10.67 3.44 18.41
CA HIS A 98 9.94 2.60 19.36
C HIS A 98 8.67 3.30 19.83
N TYR A 99 7.56 2.58 19.80
CA TYR A 99 6.29 3.10 20.31
C TYR A 99 6.34 3.17 21.84
N GLY A 100 6.22 4.38 22.39
CA GLY A 100 6.33 4.66 23.84
C GLY A 100 4.98 4.61 24.58
N GLY A 101 3.85 4.36 23.92
CA GLY A 101 2.53 4.27 24.58
C GLY A 101 2.40 3.07 25.49
N GLN A 102 1.57 3.20 26.53
CA GLN A 102 1.36 2.19 27.57
C GLN A 102 -0.11 1.76 27.64
N GLY A 103 -0.38 0.71 28.43
CA GLY A 103 -1.73 0.21 28.67
C GLY A 103 -2.45 -0.28 27.41
N ALA A 104 -3.75 -0.03 27.33
CA ALA A 104 -4.60 -0.47 26.22
C ALA A 104 -4.16 0.10 24.86
N LEU A 105 -3.65 1.35 24.82
CA LEU A 105 -3.18 1.98 23.61
C LEU A 105 -2.02 1.23 22.95
N ARG A 106 -1.15 0.61 23.75
CA ARG A 106 -0.07 -0.22 23.24
C ARG A 106 -0.61 -1.46 22.52
N GLY A 107 -1.61 -2.11 23.09
CA GLY A 107 -2.26 -3.27 22.48
C GLY A 107 -2.94 -2.90 21.16
N ILE A 108 -3.67 -1.80 21.13
CA ILE A 108 -4.33 -1.28 19.92
C ILE A 108 -3.31 -0.95 18.83
N TYR A 109 -2.23 -0.26 19.18
CA TYR A 109 -1.17 0.08 18.23
C TYR A 109 -0.58 -1.16 17.55
N PHE A 110 -0.16 -2.16 18.36
CA PHE A 110 0.44 -3.37 17.79
C PHE A 110 -0.57 -4.20 16.99
N PHE A 111 -1.83 -4.25 17.39
CA PHE A 111 -2.87 -4.93 16.63
C PHE A 111 -3.05 -4.26 15.26
N VAL A 112 -3.18 -2.92 15.22
CA VAL A 112 -3.33 -2.17 13.96
C VAL A 112 -2.06 -2.30 13.11
N LEU A 113 -0.88 -2.19 13.71
CA LEU A 113 0.40 -2.30 13.00
C LEU A 113 0.57 -3.68 12.35
N ILE A 114 0.36 -4.76 13.12
CA ILE A 114 0.57 -6.12 12.62
C ILE A 114 -0.46 -6.44 11.52
N SER A 115 -1.74 -6.12 11.74
CA SER A 115 -2.77 -6.33 10.72
C SER A 115 -2.51 -5.50 9.47
N HIS A 116 -2.05 -4.24 9.61
CA HIS A 116 -1.63 -3.40 8.49
C HIS A 116 -0.50 -4.06 7.70
N ILE A 117 0.57 -4.53 8.36
CA ILE A 117 1.72 -5.16 7.70
C ILE A 117 1.28 -6.43 6.95
N VAL A 118 0.55 -7.32 7.60
CA VAL A 118 0.07 -8.56 6.98
C VAL A 118 -0.79 -8.27 5.75
N LEU A 119 -1.75 -7.37 5.89
CA LEU A 119 -2.65 -7.03 4.79
C LEU A 119 -1.97 -6.21 3.68
N SER A 120 -0.90 -5.46 3.99
CA SER A 120 -0.08 -4.79 2.98
C SER A 120 0.63 -5.78 2.06
N VAL A 121 1.08 -6.91 2.58
CA VAL A 121 1.64 -7.99 1.75
C VAL A 121 0.54 -8.66 0.93
N VAL A 122 -0.60 -8.96 1.55
CA VAL A 122 -1.73 -9.64 0.88
C VAL A 122 -2.34 -8.77 -0.22
N VAL A 123 -2.42 -7.46 -0.05
CA VAL A 123 -3.07 -6.57 -1.04
C VAL A 123 -2.30 -6.49 -2.36
N ILE A 124 -0.99 -6.68 -2.38
CA ILE A 124 -0.16 -6.59 -3.59
C ILE A 124 -0.67 -7.51 -4.69
N PRO A 125 -0.74 -8.86 -4.51
CA PRO A 125 -1.27 -9.73 -5.54
C PRO A 125 -2.72 -9.42 -5.91
N PHE A 126 -3.56 -9.06 -4.95
CA PHE A 126 -4.95 -8.68 -5.22
C PHE A 126 -5.05 -7.48 -6.15
N VAL A 127 -4.29 -6.42 -5.91
CA VAL A 127 -4.25 -5.23 -6.77
C VAL A 127 -3.75 -5.57 -8.16
N LEU A 128 -2.61 -6.29 -8.25
CA LEU A 128 -2.00 -6.64 -9.53
C LEU A 128 -2.93 -7.52 -10.40
N PHE A 129 -3.55 -8.55 -9.82
CA PHE A 129 -4.51 -9.39 -10.55
C PHE A 129 -5.77 -8.63 -10.94
N THR A 130 -6.31 -7.77 -10.04
CA THR A 130 -7.48 -6.96 -10.33
C THR A 130 -7.20 -6.00 -11.48
N PHE A 131 -6.05 -5.33 -11.45
CA PHE A 131 -5.62 -4.40 -12.49
C PHE A 131 -5.37 -5.10 -13.83
N SER A 132 -4.65 -6.22 -13.84
CA SER A 132 -4.41 -7.01 -15.05
C SER A 132 -5.71 -7.46 -15.73
N ARG A 133 -6.71 -7.87 -14.94
CA ARG A 133 -8.03 -8.24 -15.48
C ARG A 133 -8.77 -7.07 -16.12
N ALA A 134 -8.60 -5.86 -15.56
CA ALA A 134 -9.16 -4.65 -16.14
C ALA A 134 -8.49 -4.31 -17.48
N LEU A 135 -7.15 -4.37 -17.54
CA LEU A 135 -6.38 -4.15 -18.77
C LEU A 135 -6.75 -5.15 -19.88
N ALA A 136 -6.96 -6.41 -19.51
CA ALA A 136 -7.39 -7.46 -20.43
C ALA A 136 -8.88 -7.35 -20.85
N GLY A 137 -9.62 -6.30 -20.43
CA GLY A 137 -11.04 -6.12 -20.74
C GLY A 137 -11.98 -7.12 -20.04
N ASN A 138 -11.46 -7.97 -19.14
CA ASN A 138 -12.25 -8.98 -18.45
C ASN A 138 -12.92 -8.38 -17.20
N PHE A 139 -13.95 -7.55 -17.43
CA PHE A 139 -14.61 -6.79 -16.38
C PHE A 139 -15.43 -7.64 -15.42
N GLU A 140 -15.88 -8.82 -15.82
CA GLU A 140 -16.59 -9.74 -14.93
C GLU A 140 -15.63 -10.27 -13.85
N ARG A 141 -14.47 -10.80 -14.27
CA ARG A 141 -13.45 -11.29 -13.34
C ARG A 141 -12.82 -10.17 -12.52
N HIS A 142 -12.63 -8.98 -13.13
CA HIS A 142 -12.20 -7.78 -12.43
C HIS A 142 -13.15 -7.44 -11.28
N ARG A 143 -14.45 -7.32 -11.55
CA ARG A 143 -15.47 -6.98 -10.55
C ARG A 143 -15.54 -8.01 -9.43
N ARG A 144 -15.42 -9.30 -9.76
CA ARG A 144 -15.43 -10.38 -8.76
C ARG A 144 -14.28 -10.25 -7.77
N LEU A 145 -13.07 -9.95 -8.26
CA LEU A 145 -11.89 -9.79 -7.41
C LEU A 145 -11.89 -8.45 -6.68
N ALA A 146 -12.32 -7.37 -7.34
CA ALA A 146 -12.36 -6.03 -6.77
C ALA A 146 -13.20 -5.93 -5.48
N LYS A 147 -14.21 -6.81 -5.30
CA LYS A 147 -15.00 -6.89 -4.06
C LYS A 147 -14.15 -7.21 -2.82
N PHE A 148 -13.03 -7.92 -3.00
CA PHE A 148 -12.08 -8.23 -1.94
C PHE A 148 -10.91 -7.25 -1.94
N THR A 149 -10.41 -6.88 -3.13
CA THR A 149 -9.28 -5.96 -3.27
C THR A 149 -9.59 -4.60 -2.65
N PHE A 150 -10.76 -4.03 -2.93
CA PHE A 150 -11.12 -2.69 -2.45
C PHE A 150 -11.11 -2.58 -0.92
N PRO A 151 -11.84 -3.41 -0.15
CA PRO A 151 -11.85 -3.27 1.31
C PRO A 151 -10.47 -3.54 1.94
N ILE A 152 -9.69 -4.48 1.40
CA ILE A 152 -8.34 -4.74 1.90
C ILE A 152 -7.43 -3.52 1.63
N TRP A 153 -7.46 -2.97 0.42
CA TRP A 153 -6.64 -1.82 0.06
C TRP A 153 -7.02 -0.57 0.85
N LEU A 154 -8.33 -0.32 1.00
CA LEU A 154 -8.82 0.78 1.82
C LEU A 154 -8.39 0.63 3.29
N TYR A 155 -8.49 -0.58 3.84
CA TYR A 155 -8.03 -0.87 5.19
C TYR A 155 -6.53 -0.56 5.35
N VAL A 156 -5.70 -1.03 4.43
CA VAL A 156 -4.25 -0.76 4.44
C VAL A 156 -3.97 0.75 4.36
N ALA A 157 -4.63 1.46 3.47
CA ALA A 157 -4.43 2.91 3.32
C ALA A 157 -4.84 3.68 4.59
N VAL A 158 -5.98 3.35 5.19
CA VAL A 158 -6.47 4.00 6.42
C VAL A 158 -5.60 3.65 7.62
N THR A 159 -5.29 2.37 7.80
CA THR A 159 -4.47 1.92 8.95
C THR A 159 -3.04 2.41 8.87
N GLY A 160 -2.49 2.61 7.67
CA GLY A 160 -1.18 3.27 7.51
C GLY A 160 -1.17 4.69 8.07
N VAL A 161 -2.25 5.46 7.88
CA VAL A 161 -2.40 6.79 8.51
C VAL A 161 -2.53 6.66 10.02
N ILE A 162 -3.35 5.72 10.51
CA ILE A 162 -3.55 5.51 11.95
C ILE A 162 -2.23 5.15 12.64
N VAL A 163 -1.46 4.21 12.06
CA VAL A 163 -0.14 3.82 12.58
C VAL A 163 0.78 5.03 12.66
N TYR A 164 0.83 5.84 11.59
CA TYR A 164 1.63 7.08 11.59
C TYR A 164 1.20 8.03 12.70
N LEU A 165 -0.09 8.32 12.83
CA LEU A 165 -0.60 9.24 13.88
C LEU A 165 -0.29 8.74 15.29
N MET A 166 -0.31 7.42 15.49
CA MET A 166 -0.01 6.85 16.81
C MET A 166 1.49 6.85 17.14
N ILE A 167 2.38 6.68 16.14
CA ILE A 167 3.84 6.64 16.35
C ILE A 167 4.49 8.02 16.27
N SER A 168 3.88 8.97 15.55
CA SER A 168 4.48 10.29 15.28
C SER A 168 4.91 11.07 16.52
N PRO A 169 4.23 10.99 17.71
CA PRO A 169 4.70 11.66 18.91
C PRO A 169 6.01 11.13 19.48
N TYR A 170 6.44 9.96 19.01
CA TYR A 170 7.66 9.28 19.47
C TYR A 170 8.83 9.39 18.49
N TYR A 171 8.64 10.07 17.35
CA TYR A 171 9.79 10.41 16.50
C TYR A 171 10.72 11.34 17.27
N LYS A 172 12.02 11.04 17.23
CA LYS A 172 13.02 11.99 17.73
C LYS A 172 12.95 13.23 16.83
N THR A 173 12.66 14.39 17.41
CA THR A 173 12.88 15.67 16.75
C THR A 173 14.37 15.83 16.49
N PRO A 174 14.78 16.25 15.30
CA PRO A 174 16.17 16.51 14.98
C PRO A 174 16.76 17.56 15.88
#